data_e23aae98d9138e57c72a544e08d17549
#
_entry.id   e23aae98d9138e57c72a544e08d17549
#
_cell.length_a   1.000
_cell.length_b   1.000
_cell.length_c   1.000
_cell.angle_alpha   90.00
_cell.angle_beta   90.00
_cell.angle_gamma   90.00
#
_symmetry.space_group_name_H-M   'P 1'
#
loop_
_entity.id
_entity.type
_entity.pdbx_description
1 polymer ?
#
loop_
_entity_poly.entity_id
_entity_poly.type
_entity_poly.pdbx_seq_one_letter_code
_entity_poly.pdbx_strand_id
1 'polypeptide(L)'
;MGCSLYPQGYPAIVNQLRDFKGTNLLADIGNGTMNILYINNKKAQESRCWTEKLGVNQCMIAAKNAVLDKFGVKIEESTVEQILRFGTADISAPYLDCISSIARQYVAELFSTLRKYEYNPDLMRLYVVGGGGCLIRNFGTYDKSRVTIIDDICATAKGYESLAYM
;
A
#
# COMPACT_ATOMS: atom_id res chain seq x y z
N MET A 1 -13.93 -32.69 1.83
CA MET A 1 -13.56 -31.34 1.26
C MET A 1 -12.68 -30.64 2.26
N GLY A 2 -11.44 -30.28 1.86
CA GLY A 2 -10.54 -29.47 2.69
C GLY A 2 -10.80 -27.99 2.41
N CYS A 3 -10.71 -27.14 3.44
CA CYS A 3 -10.70 -25.69 3.30
C CYS A 3 -9.28 -25.20 3.61
N SER A 4 -8.66 -24.47 2.68
CA SER A 4 -7.37 -23.82 2.89
C SER A 4 -7.58 -22.34 3.15
N LEU A 5 -7.01 -21.82 4.23
CA LEU A 5 -7.05 -20.42 4.59
C LEU A 5 -5.70 -19.77 4.27
N TYR A 6 -5.74 -18.58 3.71
CA TYR A 6 -4.56 -17.80 3.39
C TYR A 6 -4.65 -16.40 3.99
N PRO A 7 -3.54 -15.84 4.51
CA PRO A 7 -3.51 -14.45 4.97
C PRO A 7 -3.91 -13.48 3.86
N GLN A 8 -4.58 -12.39 4.23
CA GLN A 8 -4.96 -11.34 3.28
C GLN A 8 -3.72 -10.78 2.56
N GLY A 9 -3.85 -10.52 1.25
CA GLY A 9 -2.76 -10.06 0.39
C GLY A 9 -1.85 -11.18 -0.12
N TYR A 10 -1.71 -12.30 0.60
CA TYR A 10 -0.84 -13.40 0.19
C TYR A 10 -1.17 -13.96 -1.21
N PRO A 11 -2.44 -14.18 -1.58
CA PRO A 11 -2.78 -14.65 -2.93
C PRO A 11 -2.26 -13.70 -4.03
N ALA A 12 -2.26 -12.40 -3.80
CA ALA A 12 -1.81 -11.43 -4.80
C ALA A 12 -0.34 -11.59 -5.22
N ILE A 13 0.47 -12.24 -4.40
CA ILE A 13 1.92 -12.42 -4.64
C ILE A 13 2.31 -13.87 -4.93
N VAL A 14 1.38 -14.80 -4.87
CA VAL A 14 1.68 -16.24 -4.98
C VAL A 14 2.45 -16.59 -6.26
N ASN A 15 2.11 -15.96 -7.37
CA ASN A 15 2.78 -16.18 -8.66
C ASN A 15 4.21 -15.58 -8.71
N GLN A 16 4.53 -14.70 -7.77
CA GLN A 16 5.84 -14.04 -7.65
C GLN A 16 6.72 -14.66 -6.58
N LEU A 17 6.20 -15.61 -5.81
CA LEU A 17 6.96 -16.28 -4.73
C LEU A 17 8.24 -16.98 -5.22
N ARG A 18 8.33 -17.29 -6.53
CA ARG A 18 9.54 -17.85 -7.12
C ARG A 18 10.75 -16.94 -6.96
N ASP A 19 10.51 -15.62 -6.97
CA ASP A 19 11.54 -14.59 -6.90
C ASP A 19 11.88 -14.19 -5.45
N PHE A 20 11.10 -14.68 -4.47
CA PHE A 20 11.30 -14.38 -3.06
C PHE A 20 12.48 -15.16 -2.50
N LYS A 21 13.50 -14.42 -2.08
CA LYS A 21 14.67 -14.97 -1.37
C LYS A 21 14.74 -14.37 0.02
N GLY A 22 15.03 -15.20 1.02
CA GLY A 22 15.19 -14.77 2.40
C GLY A 22 13.89 -14.20 2.99
N THR A 23 14.03 -13.14 3.78
CA THR A 23 12.93 -12.46 4.46
C THR A 23 12.40 -11.30 3.61
N ASN A 24 11.09 -11.26 3.44
CA ASN A 24 10.38 -10.21 2.72
C ASN A 24 9.16 -9.77 3.54
N LEU A 25 8.71 -8.55 3.30
CA LEU A 25 7.48 -8.02 3.87
C LEU A 25 6.46 -7.79 2.76
N LEU A 26 5.22 -8.16 3.01
CA LEU A 26 4.07 -7.81 2.18
C LEU A 26 3.24 -6.76 2.93
N ALA A 27 2.91 -5.67 2.27
CA ALA A 27 1.94 -4.68 2.71
C ALA A 27 0.75 -4.66 1.74
N ASP A 28 -0.40 -5.08 2.20
CA ASP A 28 -1.68 -4.96 1.48
C ASP A 28 -2.40 -3.72 1.98
N ILE A 29 -2.36 -2.65 1.19
CA ILE A 29 -2.90 -1.34 1.56
C ILE A 29 -4.23 -1.13 0.86
N GLY A 30 -5.30 -1.46 1.56
CA GLY A 30 -6.67 -1.28 1.09
C GLY A 30 -7.21 0.13 1.35
N ASN A 31 -8.53 0.26 1.23
CA ASN A 31 -9.20 1.55 1.51
C ASN A 31 -9.19 1.91 3.00
N GLY A 32 -9.46 0.98 3.89
CA GLY A 32 -9.57 1.23 5.34
C GLY A 32 -8.37 0.79 6.17
N THR A 33 -7.63 -0.20 5.71
CA THR A 33 -6.58 -0.86 6.48
C THR A 33 -5.33 -1.15 5.65
N MET A 34 -4.22 -1.32 6.35
CA MET A 34 -2.98 -1.92 5.86
C MET A 34 -2.78 -3.24 6.59
N ASN A 35 -2.70 -4.34 5.84
CA ASN A 35 -2.32 -5.64 6.38
C ASN A 35 -0.86 -5.90 6.08
N ILE A 36 -0.12 -6.36 7.08
CA ILE A 36 1.32 -6.58 7.03
C ILE A 36 1.57 -8.06 7.26
N LEU A 37 2.34 -8.68 6.38
CA LEU A 37 2.65 -10.10 6.44
C LEU A 37 4.14 -10.34 6.20
N TYR A 38 4.77 -11.07 7.09
CA TYR A 38 6.11 -11.58 6.91
C TYR A 38 6.13 -12.84 6.03
N ILE A 39 7.06 -12.88 5.08
CA ILE A 39 7.28 -14.02 4.19
C ILE A 39 8.77 -14.40 4.29
N ASN A 40 9.03 -15.61 4.75
CA ASN A 40 10.39 -16.13 4.86
C ASN A 40 10.52 -17.40 4.01
N ASN A 41 11.52 -17.40 3.12
CA ASN A 41 11.77 -18.52 2.20
C ASN A 41 10.48 -18.99 1.50
N LYS A 42 9.73 -18.04 0.93
CA LYS A 42 8.48 -18.23 0.18
C LYS A 42 7.27 -18.67 1.01
N LYS A 43 7.38 -18.74 2.33
CA LYS A 43 6.29 -19.13 3.23
C LYS A 43 5.82 -17.96 4.08
N ALA A 44 4.51 -17.76 4.10
CA ALA A 44 3.89 -16.81 5.01
C ALA A 44 4.13 -17.23 6.46
N GLN A 45 4.45 -16.26 7.31
CA GLN A 45 4.63 -16.46 8.75
C GLN A 45 3.33 -16.06 9.45
N GLU A 46 2.44 -17.03 9.74
CA GLU A 46 1.12 -16.77 10.32
C GLU A 46 1.17 -16.02 11.65
N SER A 47 2.20 -16.28 12.47
CA SER A 47 2.43 -15.58 13.74
C SER A 47 2.93 -14.14 13.58
N ARG A 48 3.24 -13.70 12.37
CA ARG A 48 3.78 -12.38 12.02
C ARG A 48 2.92 -11.69 10.97
N CYS A 49 1.63 -11.58 11.31
CA CYS A 49 0.60 -10.87 10.57
C CYS A 49 -0.01 -9.78 11.45
N TRP A 50 -0.17 -8.58 10.91
CA TRP A 50 -0.77 -7.45 11.62
C TRP A 50 -1.69 -6.67 10.71
N THR A 51 -2.65 -5.97 11.32
CA THR A 51 -3.56 -5.07 10.64
C THR A 51 -3.54 -3.71 11.32
N GLU A 52 -3.31 -2.67 10.54
CA GLU A 52 -3.34 -1.28 10.97
C GLU A 52 -4.47 -0.51 10.30
N LYS A 53 -5.07 0.44 11.02
CA LYS A 53 -6.06 1.37 10.45
C LYS A 53 -5.35 2.48 9.67
N LEU A 54 -4.66 2.10 8.62
CA LEU A 54 -3.84 2.98 7.79
C LEU A 54 -4.08 2.67 6.31
N GLY A 55 -5.33 2.79 5.87
CA GLY A 55 -5.73 2.64 4.47
C GLY A 55 -5.78 3.98 3.73
N VAL A 56 -6.04 3.93 2.43
CA VAL A 56 -6.05 5.11 1.53
C VAL A 56 -7.07 6.17 1.97
N ASN A 57 -8.18 5.75 2.57
CA ASN A 57 -9.24 6.66 3.01
C ASN A 57 -8.78 7.64 4.09
N GLN A 58 -7.84 7.25 4.96
CA GLN A 58 -7.27 8.16 5.95
C GLN A 58 -6.52 9.32 5.28
N CYS A 59 -5.76 9.02 4.22
CA CYS A 59 -5.10 10.05 3.41
C CYS A 59 -6.12 10.97 2.71
N MET A 60 -7.18 10.38 2.13
CA MET A 60 -8.27 11.12 1.50
C MET A 60 -8.91 12.13 2.46
N ILE A 61 -9.28 11.67 3.65
CA ILE A 61 -9.92 12.52 4.67
C ILE A 61 -8.96 13.62 5.11
N ALA A 62 -7.69 13.29 5.39
CA ALA A 62 -6.68 14.25 5.81
C ALA A 62 -6.44 15.34 4.73
N ALA A 63 -6.39 14.94 3.46
CA ALA A 63 -6.22 15.87 2.34
C ALA A 63 -7.41 16.82 2.19
N LYS A 64 -8.64 16.32 2.30
CA LYS A 64 -9.88 17.15 2.25
C LYS A 64 -9.90 18.16 3.40
N ASN A 65 -9.57 17.73 4.61
CA ASN A 65 -9.51 18.59 5.79
C ASN A 65 -8.41 19.66 5.66
N ALA A 66 -7.23 19.30 5.18
CA ALA A 66 -6.14 20.26 4.98
C ALA A 66 -6.50 21.35 3.96
N VAL A 67 -7.23 21.02 2.89
CA VAL A 67 -7.74 22.01 1.92
C VAL A 67 -8.78 22.91 2.58
N LEU A 68 -9.70 22.35 3.33
CA LEU A 68 -10.73 23.12 4.03
C LEU A 68 -10.10 24.09 5.05
N ASP A 69 -9.16 23.61 5.85
CA ASP A 69 -8.50 24.40 6.90
C ASP A 69 -7.63 25.53 6.30
N LYS A 70 -6.93 25.24 5.22
CA LYS A 70 -5.99 26.20 4.61
C LYS A 70 -6.66 27.25 3.73
N PHE A 71 -7.69 26.84 2.99
CA PHE A 71 -8.32 27.69 1.96
C PHE A 71 -9.79 28.03 2.23
N GLY A 72 -10.41 27.43 3.26
CA GLY A 72 -11.83 27.63 3.57
C GLY A 72 -12.79 27.04 2.52
N VAL A 73 -12.32 26.14 1.68
CA VAL A 73 -13.06 25.58 0.54
C VAL A 73 -13.17 24.06 0.67
N LYS A 74 -14.36 23.52 0.39
CA LYS A 74 -14.55 22.07 0.25
C LYS A 74 -14.10 21.65 -1.14
N ILE A 75 -13.25 20.61 -1.20
CA ILE A 75 -12.82 20.00 -2.45
C ILE A 75 -13.56 18.69 -2.70
N GLU A 76 -13.89 18.44 -3.96
CA GLU A 76 -14.53 17.19 -4.38
C GLU A 76 -13.62 15.99 -4.17
N GLU A 77 -14.18 14.89 -3.67
CA GLU A 77 -13.46 13.66 -3.39
C GLU A 77 -12.79 13.07 -4.63
N SER A 78 -13.49 13.11 -5.77
CA SER A 78 -12.96 12.65 -7.07
C SER A 78 -11.70 13.39 -7.49
N THR A 79 -11.60 14.70 -7.18
CA THR A 79 -10.38 15.49 -7.48
C THR A 79 -9.21 15.04 -6.62
N VAL A 80 -9.45 14.82 -5.31
CA VAL A 80 -8.42 14.29 -4.41
C VAL A 80 -8.01 12.88 -4.82
N GLU A 81 -8.98 12.00 -5.14
CA GLU A 81 -8.72 10.66 -5.64
C GLU A 81 -7.82 10.67 -6.88
N GLN A 82 -8.11 11.54 -7.85
CA GLN A 82 -7.31 11.71 -9.05
C GLN A 82 -5.85 12.06 -8.72
N ILE A 83 -5.64 13.00 -7.78
CA ILE A 83 -4.29 13.39 -7.35
C ILE A 83 -3.57 12.24 -6.65
N LEU A 84 -4.25 11.55 -5.73
CA LEU A 84 -3.65 10.43 -5.01
C LEU A 84 -3.26 9.30 -5.96
N ARG A 85 -4.08 9.03 -6.97
CA ARG A 85 -3.90 7.93 -7.92
C ARG A 85 -2.86 8.24 -9.00
N PHE A 86 -2.84 9.48 -9.52
CA PHE A 86 -2.01 9.84 -10.68
C PHE A 86 -0.89 10.84 -10.34
N GLY A 87 -0.84 11.37 -9.14
CA GLY A 87 0.14 12.36 -8.70
C GLY A 87 -0.19 13.79 -9.14
N THR A 88 -1.29 14.00 -9.89
CA THR A 88 -1.66 15.30 -10.45
C THR A 88 -3.17 15.37 -10.78
N ALA A 89 -3.68 16.60 -10.92
CA ALA A 89 -5.00 16.91 -11.49
C ALA A 89 -4.96 18.30 -12.11
N ASP A 90 -5.97 18.64 -12.90
CA ASP A 90 -6.13 19.98 -13.49
C ASP A 90 -6.73 20.95 -12.47
N ILE A 91 -5.92 21.36 -11.50
CA ILE A 91 -6.22 22.35 -10.47
C ILE A 91 -5.05 23.30 -10.27
N SER A 92 -5.29 24.42 -9.59
CA SER A 92 -4.22 25.40 -9.31
C SER A 92 -3.14 24.81 -8.37
N ALA A 93 -1.90 25.23 -8.59
CA ALA A 93 -0.73 24.72 -7.87
C ALA A 93 -0.85 24.77 -6.33
N PRO A 94 -1.37 25.83 -5.67
CA PRO A 94 -1.48 25.83 -4.21
C PRO A 94 -2.31 24.70 -3.63
N TYR A 95 -3.39 24.29 -4.32
CA TYR A 95 -4.24 23.16 -3.90
C TYR A 95 -3.54 21.83 -4.15
N LEU A 96 -2.92 21.67 -5.32
CA LEU A 96 -2.15 20.48 -5.66
C LEU A 96 -1.00 20.25 -4.66
N ASP A 97 -0.27 21.32 -4.32
CA ASP A 97 0.84 21.24 -3.36
C ASP A 97 0.35 20.88 -1.95
N CYS A 98 -0.79 21.43 -1.53
CA CYS A 98 -1.39 21.12 -0.24
C CYS A 98 -1.71 19.62 -0.14
N ILE A 99 -2.44 19.07 -1.13
CA ILE A 99 -2.84 17.67 -1.15
C ILE A 99 -1.61 16.75 -1.27
N SER A 100 -0.66 17.10 -2.14
CA SER A 100 0.57 16.34 -2.33
C SER A 100 1.44 16.32 -1.06
N SER A 101 1.44 17.40 -0.28
CA SER A 101 2.14 17.44 1.02
C SER A 101 1.54 16.44 2.00
N ILE A 102 0.21 16.39 2.10
CA ILE A 102 -0.50 15.42 2.95
C ILE A 102 -0.22 13.98 2.49
N ALA A 103 -0.26 13.73 1.18
CA ALA A 103 0.04 12.42 0.64
C ALA A 103 1.48 11.97 0.96
N ARG A 104 2.46 12.87 0.87
CA ARG A 104 3.85 12.58 1.29
C ARG A 104 3.96 12.25 2.78
N GLN A 105 3.27 13.00 3.63
CA GLN A 105 3.25 12.73 5.08
C GLN A 105 2.63 11.36 5.38
N TYR A 106 1.51 11.04 4.72
CA TYR A 106 0.86 9.74 4.86
C TYR A 106 1.78 8.57 4.43
N VAL A 107 2.48 8.71 3.30
CA VAL A 107 3.43 7.68 2.85
C VAL A 107 4.60 7.54 3.81
N ALA A 108 5.09 8.65 4.38
CA ALA A 108 6.14 8.60 5.42
C ALA A 108 5.64 7.86 6.68
N GLU A 109 4.38 8.06 7.07
CA GLU A 109 3.73 7.34 8.17
C GLU A 109 3.59 5.84 7.87
N LEU A 110 3.21 5.46 6.63
CA LEU A 110 3.20 4.07 6.19
C LEU A 110 4.56 3.40 6.42
N PHE A 111 5.63 3.99 5.94
CA PHE A 111 6.98 3.44 6.13
C PHE A 111 7.42 3.44 7.60
N SER A 112 7.05 4.47 8.37
CA SER A 112 7.30 4.49 9.81
C SER A 112 6.58 3.35 10.53
N THR A 113 5.34 3.07 10.15
CA THR A 113 4.55 1.97 10.69
C THR A 113 5.15 0.61 10.31
N LEU A 114 5.57 0.42 9.05
CA LEU A 114 6.26 -0.81 8.64
C LEU A 114 7.53 -1.06 9.46
N ARG A 115 8.31 -0.01 9.79
CA ARG A 115 9.49 -0.12 10.66
C ARG A 115 9.14 -0.54 12.09
N LYS A 116 8.00 -0.15 12.64
CA LYS A 116 7.51 -0.66 13.95
C LYS A 116 7.31 -2.17 13.92
N TYR A 117 6.98 -2.72 12.75
CA TYR A 117 6.87 -4.15 12.49
C TYR A 117 8.15 -4.75 11.90
N GLU A 118 9.29 -4.20 12.29
CA GLU A 118 10.64 -4.72 11.97
C GLU A 118 11.01 -4.68 10.48
N TYR A 119 10.32 -3.89 9.65
CA TYR A 119 10.76 -3.68 8.28
C TYR A 119 12.12 -2.97 8.26
N ASN A 120 13.11 -3.63 7.69
CA ASN A 120 14.43 -3.06 7.44
C ASN A 120 14.70 -3.10 5.92
N PRO A 121 14.76 -1.93 5.24
CA PRO A 121 14.95 -1.87 3.80
C PRO A 121 16.32 -2.41 3.34
N ASP A 122 17.33 -2.43 4.22
CA ASP A 122 18.65 -2.96 3.87
C ASP A 122 18.68 -4.50 3.85
N LEU A 123 17.81 -5.13 4.63
CA LEU A 123 17.78 -6.59 4.82
C LEU A 123 16.62 -7.28 4.09
N MET A 124 15.53 -6.54 3.79
CA MET A 124 14.28 -7.10 3.28
C MET A 124 13.85 -6.42 2.00
N ARG A 125 13.08 -7.13 1.17
CA ARG A 125 12.28 -6.53 0.12
C ARG A 125 10.87 -6.27 0.63
N LEU A 126 10.26 -5.20 0.15
CA LEU A 126 8.87 -4.88 0.40
C LEU A 126 8.05 -5.12 -0.87
N TYR A 127 6.98 -5.88 -0.73
CA TYR A 127 5.97 -6.04 -1.76
C TYR A 127 4.71 -5.30 -1.34
N VAL A 128 4.19 -4.45 -2.21
CA VAL A 128 3.01 -3.65 -1.95
C VAL A 128 1.91 -4.05 -2.90
N VAL A 129 0.74 -4.37 -2.36
CA VAL A 129 -0.49 -4.65 -3.12
C VAL A 129 -1.61 -3.72 -2.67
N GLY A 130 -2.67 -3.63 -3.43
CA GLY A 130 -3.82 -2.78 -3.13
C GLY A 130 -3.66 -1.33 -3.57
N GLY A 131 -4.71 -0.54 -3.31
CA GLY A 131 -4.81 0.84 -3.79
C GLY A 131 -3.75 1.81 -3.25
N GLY A 132 -3.14 1.49 -2.11
CA GLY A 132 -2.07 2.31 -1.53
C GLY A 132 -0.75 2.28 -2.30
N GLY A 133 -0.58 1.35 -3.24
CA GLY A 133 0.62 1.26 -4.07
C GLY A 133 0.85 2.52 -4.91
N CYS A 134 -0.22 3.11 -5.46
CA CYS A 134 -0.11 4.35 -6.24
C CYS A 134 0.35 5.54 -5.39
N LEU A 135 -0.05 5.64 -4.11
CA LEU A 135 0.41 6.69 -3.20
C LEU A 135 1.91 6.57 -2.94
N ILE A 136 2.38 5.35 -2.68
CA ILE A 136 3.82 5.11 -2.48
C ILE A 136 4.60 5.48 -3.73
N ARG A 137 4.12 5.12 -4.92
CA ARG A 137 4.78 5.44 -6.19
C ARG A 137 4.85 6.94 -6.44
N ASN A 138 3.73 7.67 -6.23
CA ASN A 138 3.61 9.07 -6.58
C ASN A 138 4.24 10.01 -5.54
N PHE A 139 4.23 9.62 -4.26
CA PHE A 139 4.56 10.51 -3.15
C PHE A 139 5.66 9.98 -2.21
N GLY A 140 6.11 8.74 -2.41
CA GLY A 140 7.10 8.11 -1.56
C GLY A 140 8.54 8.38 -2.00
N THR A 141 9.43 8.40 -1.00
CA THR A 141 10.88 8.34 -1.21
C THR A 141 11.37 6.99 -0.69
N TYR A 142 11.82 6.12 -1.60
CA TYR A 142 12.25 4.76 -1.28
C TYR A 142 13.20 4.21 -2.34
N ASP A 143 13.95 3.17 -1.99
CA ASP A 143 14.79 2.45 -2.96
C ASP A 143 13.91 1.56 -3.85
N LYS A 144 13.76 1.97 -5.11
CA LYS A 144 12.95 1.24 -6.12
C LYS A 144 13.48 -0.16 -6.42
N SER A 145 14.74 -0.46 -6.11
CA SER A 145 15.31 -1.79 -6.27
C SER A 145 14.85 -2.77 -5.17
N ARG A 146 14.34 -2.24 -4.05
CA ARG A 146 13.94 -3.00 -2.85
C ARG A 146 12.44 -3.03 -2.60
N VAL A 147 11.67 -2.21 -3.33
CA VAL A 147 10.21 -2.12 -3.20
C VAL A 147 9.57 -2.47 -4.53
N THR A 148 8.70 -3.47 -4.52
CA THR A 148 7.91 -3.90 -5.68
C THR A 148 6.45 -3.55 -5.45
N ILE A 149 5.87 -2.72 -6.31
CA ILE A 149 4.45 -2.36 -6.27
C ILE A 149 3.71 -3.16 -7.34
N ILE A 150 2.69 -3.91 -6.92
CA ILE A 150 1.89 -4.77 -7.79
C ILE A 150 0.61 -4.02 -8.14
N ASP A 151 0.53 -3.55 -9.37
CA ASP A 151 -0.57 -2.72 -9.88
C ASP A 151 -1.76 -3.50 -10.41
N ASP A 152 -1.64 -4.81 -10.53
CA ASP A 152 -2.72 -5.66 -11.05
C ASP A 152 -3.84 -5.75 -10.01
N ILE A 153 -4.95 -5.06 -10.30
CA ILE A 153 -6.17 -5.10 -9.46
C ILE A 153 -6.76 -6.51 -9.34
N CYS A 154 -6.44 -7.39 -10.30
CA CYS A 154 -6.86 -8.78 -10.30
C CYS A 154 -5.83 -9.73 -9.68
N ALA A 155 -4.71 -9.23 -9.15
CA ALA A 155 -3.63 -10.06 -8.60
C ALA A 155 -4.14 -11.05 -7.54
N THR A 156 -4.99 -10.60 -6.64
CA THR A 156 -5.60 -11.46 -5.60
C THR A 156 -6.45 -12.57 -6.19
N ALA A 157 -7.32 -12.26 -7.17
CA ALA A 157 -8.17 -13.25 -7.83
C ALA A 157 -7.34 -14.30 -8.60
N LYS A 158 -6.36 -13.85 -9.36
CA LYS A 158 -5.41 -14.73 -10.07
C LYS A 158 -4.60 -15.60 -9.11
N GLY A 159 -4.24 -15.06 -7.97
CA GLY A 159 -3.55 -15.80 -6.93
C GLY A 159 -4.39 -16.90 -6.32
N TYR A 160 -5.66 -16.65 -6.02
CA TYR A 160 -6.58 -17.68 -5.55
C TYR A 160 -6.80 -18.79 -6.59
N GLU A 161 -6.92 -18.41 -7.86
CA GLU A 161 -7.00 -19.38 -8.95
C GLU A 161 -5.75 -20.28 -8.96
N SER A 162 -4.55 -19.69 -8.89
CA SER A 162 -3.30 -20.44 -8.85
C SER A 162 -3.21 -21.39 -7.64
N LEU A 163 -3.66 -20.94 -6.46
CA LEU A 163 -3.67 -21.75 -5.24
C LEU A 163 -4.68 -22.90 -5.29
N ALA A 164 -5.76 -22.77 -6.05
CA ALA A 164 -6.76 -23.82 -6.21
C ALA A 164 -6.24 -24.99 -7.06
N TYR A 165 -5.22 -24.81 -7.87
CA TYR A 165 -4.61 -25.83 -8.73
C TYR A 165 -3.27 -26.35 -8.19
N MET A 166 -2.82 -25.91 -7.00
CA MET A 166 -1.64 -26.42 -6.29
C MET A 166 -2.02 -27.52 -5.30
#